data_3c4509a14f6c2e8d4255024893a5d614
#
_entry.id   3c4509a14f6c2e8d4255024893a5d614
#
_cell.length_a   1.000
_cell.length_b   1.000
_cell.length_c   1.000
_cell.angle_alpha   90.00
_cell.angle_beta   90.00
_cell.angle_gamma   90.00
#
_symmetry.space_group_name_H-M   'P 1'
#
loop_
_entity.id
_entity.type
_entity.pdbx_description
1 polymer ?
#
loop_
_entity_poly.entity_id
_entity_poly.type
_entity_poly.pdbx_seq_one_letter_code
_entity_poly.pdbx_strand_id
1 'polypeptide(L)'
;MYALYLKEVRSFLSSIVGYVFIVIFLIACWLFNWMLSSNMNILDSAQAELIPFFNTAPYIFLILIPAITMRSMAEERRTGTIELLFTRPISDLGILLAKYFAGVTLLLISILPTLVYYASIYYLGKPVGIVDEGATFTSYLGLILLGAAFVAIGIFASCITSSQIVAFILATALCYLFYDGLSLLGSFAQFGSLDIIIQYLSLSHHYDSIKKGLVVAGDLIFNLSFIVFFLSASLAVIKTLKK
;
A
#
# COMPACT_ATOMS: atom_id res chain seq x y z
N MET A 1 11.97 13.31 15.46
CA MET A 1 11.08 12.66 14.51
C MET A 1 11.11 13.31 13.12
N TYR A 2 10.80 14.60 12.98
CA TYR A 2 10.74 15.30 11.69
C TYR A 2 12.04 15.24 10.86
N ALA A 3 13.20 15.48 11.50
CA ALA A 3 14.49 15.40 10.80
C ALA A 3 14.80 13.98 10.26
N LEU A 4 14.38 12.92 11.00
CA LEU A 4 14.54 11.55 10.54
C LEU A 4 13.60 11.25 9.34
N TYR A 5 12.35 11.70 9.42
CA TYR A 5 11.41 11.60 8.31
C TYR A 5 11.94 12.26 7.04
N LEU A 6 12.43 13.50 7.13
CA LEU A 6 13.03 14.19 5.98
C LEU A 6 14.26 13.47 5.42
N LYS A 7 15.09 12.89 6.29
CA LYS A 7 16.24 12.08 5.87
C LYS A 7 15.76 10.87 5.07
N GLU A 8 14.75 10.13 5.56
CA GLU A 8 14.21 8.95 4.89
C GLU A 8 13.57 9.33 3.53
N VAL A 9 12.74 10.37 3.48
CA VAL A 9 12.14 10.84 2.22
C VAL A 9 13.22 11.25 1.21
N ARG A 10 14.22 12.03 1.64
CA ARG A 10 15.34 12.40 0.77
C ARG A 10 16.13 11.19 0.31
N SER A 11 16.35 10.21 1.19
CA SER A 11 17.04 8.96 0.85
C SER A 11 16.29 8.19 -0.24
N PHE A 12 14.96 8.13 -0.18
CA PHE A 12 14.16 7.51 -1.24
C PHE A 12 14.22 8.31 -2.55
N LEU A 13 14.02 9.62 -2.50
CA LEU A 13 13.99 10.47 -3.68
C LEU A 13 15.39 10.72 -4.31
N SER A 14 16.48 10.53 -3.57
CA SER A 14 17.85 10.59 -4.11
C SER A 14 18.38 9.22 -4.56
N SER A 15 17.67 8.14 -4.24
CA SER A 15 18.07 6.79 -4.60
C SER A 15 17.44 6.33 -5.92
N ILE A 16 18.16 5.52 -6.67
CA ILE A 16 17.63 4.84 -7.86
C ILE A 16 16.35 4.04 -7.53
N VAL A 17 16.28 3.47 -6.32
CA VAL A 17 15.16 2.63 -5.89
C VAL A 17 13.83 3.39 -5.83
N GLY A 18 13.83 4.64 -5.34
CA GLY A 18 12.63 5.46 -5.30
C GLY A 18 12.11 5.82 -6.70
N TYR A 19 13.01 6.18 -7.62
CA TYR A 19 12.63 6.45 -9.01
C TYR A 19 12.14 5.18 -9.73
N VAL A 20 12.82 4.06 -9.55
CA VAL A 20 12.43 2.77 -10.13
C VAL A 20 11.04 2.37 -9.65
N PHE A 21 10.73 2.56 -8.37
CA PHE A 21 9.39 2.33 -7.81
C PHE A 21 8.32 3.13 -8.55
N ILE A 22 8.50 4.47 -8.67
CA ILE A 22 7.54 5.35 -9.33
C ILE A 22 7.39 4.98 -10.80
N VAL A 23 8.50 4.79 -11.51
CA VAL A 23 8.50 4.49 -12.95
C VAL A 23 7.85 3.13 -13.23
N ILE A 24 8.19 2.08 -12.47
CA ILE A 24 7.58 0.75 -12.66
C ILE A 24 6.08 0.81 -12.35
N PHE A 25 5.67 1.51 -11.29
CA PHE A 25 4.26 1.69 -10.97
C PHE A 25 3.50 2.35 -12.13
N LEU A 26 4.01 3.46 -12.63
CA LEU A 26 3.36 4.20 -13.71
C LEU A 26 3.34 3.41 -15.03
N ILE A 27 4.44 2.75 -15.39
CA ILE A 27 4.50 1.90 -16.60
C ILE A 27 3.54 0.72 -16.47
N ALA A 28 3.51 0.03 -15.34
CA ALA A 28 2.60 -1.08 -15.12
C ALA A 28 1.14 -0.63 -15.18
N CYS A 29 0.78 0.47 -14.50
CA CYS A 29 -0.56 1.04 -14.59
C CYS A 29 -0.92 1.42 -16.04
N TRP A 30 0.01 2.06 -16.77
CA TRP A 30 -0.21 2.43 -18.17
C TRP A 30 -0.43 1.21 -19.05
N LEU A 31 0.42 0.17 -18.93
CA LEU A 31 0.32 -1.06 -19.70
C LEU A 31 -1.03 -1.75 -19.51
N PHE A 32 -1.43 -1.99 -18.26
CA PHE A 32 -2.65 -2.74 -17.96
C PHE A 32 -3.92 -1.95 -18.26
N ASN A 33 -3.91 -0.63 -18.06
CA ASN A 33 -5.13 0.18 -18.17
C ASN A 33 -5.34 0.78 -19.58
N TRP A 34 -4.27 0.90 -20.39
CA TRP A 34 -4.37 1.59 -21.68
C TRP A 34 -3.93 0.75 -22.89
N MET A 35 -3.08 -0.28 -22.69
CA MET A 35 -2.47 -0.99 -23.82
C MET A 35 -2.94 -2.44 -23.96
N LEU A 36 -3.04 -3.18 -22.83
CA LEU A 36 -3.42 -4.58 -22.86
C LEU A 36 -4.94 -4.71 -22.91
N SER A 37 -5.48 -5.32 -23.98
CA SER A 37 -6.89 -5.68 -24.06
C SER A 37 -7.25 -6.70 -22.99
N SER A 38 -7.96 -6.26 -21.97
CA SER A 38 -8.39 -7.09 -20.83
C SER A 38 -9.51 -6.39 -20.07
N ASN A 39 -10.15 -7.09 -19.16
CA ASN A 39 -11.13 -6.48 -18.24
C ASN A 39 -10.53 -5.38 -17.33
N MET A 40 -9.20 -5.17 -17.39
CA MET A 40 -8.48 -4.12 -16.68
C MET A 40 -8.20 -2.90 -17.57
N ASN A 41 -8.59 -2.92 -18.85
CA ASN A 41 -8.39 -1.81 -19.78
C ASN A 41 -9.54 -0.82 -19.69
N ILE A 42 -9.20 0.45 -19.52
CA ILE A 42 -10.18 1.56 -19.40
C ILE A 42 -10.90 1.77 -20.74
N LEU A 43 -10.22 1.58 -21.86
CA LEU A 43 -10.80 1.79 -23.21
C LEU A 43 -11.76 0.67 -23.63
N ASP A 44 -11.56 -0.55 -23.12
CA ASP A 44 -12.43 -1.70 -23.38
C ASP A 44 -13.67 -1.70 -22.46
N SER A 45 -13.65 -0.88 -21.38
CA SER A 45 -14.81 -0.70 -20.52
C SER A 45 -15.86 0.14 -21.25
N ALA A 46 -17.10 -0.33 -21.27
CA ALA A 46 -18.23 0.40 -21.89
C ALA A 46 -18.63 1.68 -21.11
N GLN A 47 -17.96 1.97 -20.01
CA GLN A 47 -18.26 3.05 -19.06
C GLN A 47 -17.05 3.94 -18.88
N ALA A 48 -17.25 5.27 -18.80
CA ALA A 48 -16.19 6.24 -18.54
C ALA A 48 -15.84 6.27 -17.04
N GLU A 49 -15.20 5.20 -16.55
CA GLU A 49 -14.88 5.01 -15.14
C GLU A 49 -13.42 4.60 -14.95
N LEU A 50 -12.85 4.94 -13.77
CA LEU A 50 -11.51 4.54 -13.35
C LEU A 50 -11.47 3.20 -12.59
N ILE A 51 -12.57 2.47 -12.52
CA ILE A 51 -12.64 1.18 -11.81
C ILE A 51 -11.55 0.20 -12.24
N PRO A 52 -11.21 0.05 -13.56
CA PRO A 52 -10.10 -0.81 -13.97
C PRO A 52 -8.76 -0.44 -13.35
N PHE A 53 -8.47 0.86 -13.22
CA PHE A 53 -7.26 1.34 -12.55
C PHE A 53 -7.26 0.97 -11.06
N PHE A 54 -8.37 1.19 -10.35
CA PHE A 54 -8.49 0.85 -8.93
C PHE A 54 -8.49 -0.67 -8.68
N ASN A 55 -8.83 -1.48 -9.67
CA ASN A 55 -8.66 -2.93 -9.60
C ASN A 55 -7.20 -3.36 -9.81
N THR A 56 -6.46 -2.69 -10.69
CA THR A 56 -5.09 -3.05 -11.07
C THR A 56 -4.05 -2.57 -10.06
N ALA A 57 -4.21 -1.34 -9.56
CA ALA A 57 -3.23 -0.69 -8.68
C ALA A 57 -2.89 -1.48 -7.41
N PRO A 58 -3.83 -2.10 -6.68
CA PRO A 58 -3.53 -2.93 -5.52
C PRO A 58 -2.59 -4.09 -5.81
N TYR A 59 -2.76 -4.79 -6.94
CA TYR A 59 -1.89 -5.92 -7.30
C TYR A 59 -0.46 -5.47 -7.61
N ILE A 60 -0.30 -4.30 -8.20
CA ILE A 60 1.02 -3.71 -8.42
C ILE A 60 1.65 -3.32 -7.06
N PHE A 61 0.87 -2.78 -6.14
CA PHE A 61 1.31 -2.44 -4.79
C PHE A 61 1.73 -3.65 -3.96
N LEU A 62 1.12 -4.82 -4.16
CA LEU A 62 1.52 -6.08 -3.49
C LEU A 62 3.00 -6.43 -3.67
N ILE A 63 3.60 -6.02 -4.78
CA ILE A 63 5.01 -6.27 -5.09
C ILE A 63 5.86 -5.04 -4.79
N LEU A 64 5.41 -3.87 -5.23
CA LEU A 64 6.22 -2.67 -5.19
C LEU A 64 6.37 -2.09 -3.78
N ILE A 65 5.33 -2.12 -2.94
CA ILE A 65 5.42 -1.61 -1.57
C ILE A 65 6.37 -2.46 -0.71
N PRO A 66 6.29 -3.81 -0.70
CA PRO A 66 7.32 -4.65 -0.09
C PRO A 66 8.74 -4.35 -0.58
N ALA A 67 8.94 -4.07 -1.87
CA ALA A 67 10.26 -3.79 -2.43
C ALA A 67 10.89 -2.50 -1.87
N ILE A 68 10.11 -1.48 -1.56
CA ILE A 68 10.64 -0.26 -0.94
C ILE A 68 10.77 -0.38 0.58
N THR A 69 9.86 -1.10 1.23
CA THR A 69 9.85 -1.22 2.70
C THR A 69 10.83 -2.24 3.24
N MET A 70 11.24 -3.24 2.42
CA MET A 70 12.18 -4.29 2.83
C MET A 70 13.50 -3.75 3.40
N ARG A 71 13.95 -2.58 2.95
CA ARG A 71 15.20 -1.95 3.40
C ARG A 71 15.03 -1.15 4.69
N SER A 72 13.82 -0.79 5.04
CA SER A 72 13.52 0.20 6.08
C SER A 72 14.22 -0.09 7.42
N MET A 73 14.16 -1.32 7.92
CA MET A 73 14.79 -1.75 9.17
C MET A 73 15.82 -2.88 8.96
N ALA A 74 15.57 -3.77 7.99
CA ALA A 74 16.44 -4.92 7.75
C ALA A 74 17.86 -4.50 7.32
N GLU A 75 18.01 -3.42 6.57
CA GLU A 75 19.32 -2.90 6.18
C GLU A 75 20.10 -2.32 7.37
N GLU A 76 19.44 -1.57 8.24
CA GLU A 76 20.05 -1.01 9.45
C GLU A 76 20.48 -2.12 10.42
N ARG A 77 19.70 -3.20 10.50
CA ARG A 77 20.08 -4.39 11.27
C ARG A 77 21.27 -5.11 10.66
N ARG A 78 21.29 -5.28 9.35
CA ARG A 78 22.38 -5.96 8.63
C ARG A 78 23.70 -5.21 8.74
N THR A 79 23.66 -3.87 8.70
CA THR A 79 24.85 -3.01 8.76
C THR A 79 25.28 -2.66 10.18
N GLY A 80 24.52 -3.07 11.21
CA GLY A 80 24.77 -2.71 12.61
C GLY A 80 24.46 -1.24 12.95
N THR A 81 23.98 -0.45 12.00
CA THR A 81 23.66 0.97 12.21
C THR A 81 22.42 1.20 13.08
N ILE A 82 21.66 0.15 13.35
CA ILE A 82 20.48 0.21 14.23
C ILE A 82 20.87 0.64 15.67
N GLU A 83 22.05 0.25 16.16
CA GLU A 83 22.55 0.65 17.47
C GLU A 83 22.77 2.16 17.54
N LEU A 84 23.34 2.75 16.47
CA LEU A 84 23.51 4.20 16.35
C LEU A 84 22.18 4.94 16.30
N LEU A 85 21.13 4.30 15.80
CA LEU A 85 19.79 4.88 15.78
C LEU A 85 19.18 4.90 17.21
N PHE A 86 19.43 3.85 17.99
CA PHE A 86 18.92 3.73 19.36
C PHE A 86 19.66 4.62 20.39
N THR A 87 20.89 5.06 20.10
CA THR A 87 21.62 6.02 20.94
C THR A 87 21.15 7.47 20.76
N ARG A 88 20.40 7.78 19.70
CA ARG A 88 19.86 9.12 19.50
C ARG A 88 18.70 9.41 20.44
N PRO A 89 18.48 10.67 20.85
CA PRO A 89 17.38 11.06 21.75
C PRO A 89 16.04 11.11 20.98
N ILE A 90 15.66 9.99 20.37
CA ILE A 90 14.40 9.81 19.62
C ILE A 90 13.69 8.59 20.20
N SER A 91 12.39 8.70 20.45
CA SER A 91 11.60 7.55 20.91
C SER A 91 11.48 6.48 19.83
N ASP A 92 11.41 5.22 20.23
CA ASP A 92 11.27 4.08 19.31
C ASP A 92 10.02 4.24 18.39
N LEU A 93 8.93 4.75 18.96
CA LEU A 93 7.73 5.11 18.21
C LEU A 93 8.01 6.23 17.19
N GLY A 94 8.83 7.22 17.55
CA GLY A 94 9.23 8.30 16.64
C GLY A 94 10.07 7.82 15.47
N ILE A 95 10.92 6.80 15.67
CA ILE A 95 11.69 6.15 14.60
C ILE A 95 10.75 5.39 13.67
N LEU A 96 9.86 4.58 14.22
CA LEU A 96 8.90 3.79 13.44
C LEU A 96 8.00 4.67 12.59
N LEU A 97 7.39 5.69 13.19
CA LEU A 97 6.50 6.61 12.48
C LEU A 97 7.22 7.44 11.41
N ALA A 98 8.48 7.83 11.64
CA ALA A 98 9.25 8.53 10.62
C ALA A 98 9.43 7.69 9.36
N LYS A 99 9.76 6.41 9.50
CA LYS A 99 9.91 5.46 8.40
C LYS A 99 8.57 5.13 7.73
N TYR A 100 7.52 4.95 8.51
CA TYR A 100 6.17 4.72 8.01
C TYR A 100 5.66 5.88 7.14
N PHE A 101 5.72 7.10 7.66
CA PHE A 101 5.30 8.27 6.89
C PHE A 101 6.19 8.55 5.67
N ALA A 102 7.47 8.19 5.71
CA ALA A 102 8.33 8.29 4.54
C ALA A 102 7.88 7.33 3.42
N GLY A 103 7.53 6.08 3.76
CA GLY A 103 6.96 5.13 2.82
C GLY A 103 5.61 5.58 2.24
N VAL A 104 4.71 6.09 3.10
CA VAL A 104 3.42 6.65 2.67
C VAL A 104 3.62 7.89 1.77
N THR A 105 4.59 8.73 2.06
CA THR A 105 4.90 9.90 1.20
C THR A 105 5.36 9.47 -0.19
N LEU A 106 6.21 8.45 -0.29
CA LEU A 106 6.64 7.91 -1.59
C LEU A 106 5.45 7.30 -2.36
N LEU A 107 4.57 6.61 -1.67
CA LEU A 107 3.32 6.10 -2.23
C LEU A 107 2.47 7.24 -2.81
N LEU A 108 2.26 8.32 -2.05
CA LEU A 108 1.50 9.48 -2.50
C LEU A 108 2.13 10.12 -3.74
N ILE A 109 3.45 10.29 -3.76
CA ILE A 109 4.17 10.82 -4.92
C ILE A 109 3.97 9.92 -6.16
N SER A 110 3.90 8.60 -6.00
CA SER A 110 3.68 7.68 -7.12
C SER A 110 2.25 7.69 -7.64
N ILE A 111 1.26 7.95 -6.79
CA ILE A 111 -0.16 8.04 -7.17
C ILE A 111 -0.47 9.38 -7.85
N LEU A 112 0.17 10.49 -7.47
CA LEU A 112 -0.13 11.81 -8.01
C LEU A 112 -0.14 11.90 -9.55
N PRO A 113 0.83 11.32 -10.30
CA PRO A 113 0.80 11.37 -11.76
C PRO A 113 -0.38 10.62 -12.38
N THR A 114 -0.97 9.64 -11.67
CA THR A 114 -2.14 8.88 -12.18
C THR A 114 -3.41 9.73 -12.25
N LEU A 115 -3.42 10.92 -11.65
CA LEU A 115 -4.52 11.89 -11.82
C LEU A 115 -4.68 12.32 -13.29
N VAL A 116 -3.64 12.16 -14.12
CA VAL A 116 -3.74 12.33 -15.57
C VAL A 116 -4.76 11.36 -16.18
N TYR A 117 -4.93 10.16 -15.61
CA TYR A 117 -5.94 9.21 -16.11
C TYR A 117 -7.35 9.74 -15.87
N TYR A 118 -7.61 10.37 -14.72
CA TYR A 118 -8.87 11.06 -14.48
C TYR A 118 -9.14 12.16 -15.53
N ALA A 119 -8.15 13.03 -15.74
CA ALA A 119 -8.27 14.08 -16.77
C ALA A 119 -8.51 13.49 -18.18
N SER A 120 -7.81 12.40 -18.52
CA SER A 120 -7.97 11.73 -19.81
C SER A 120 -9.39 11.20 -20.00
N ILE A 121 -9.96 10.52 -19.01
CA ILE A 121 -11.33 9.99 -19.12
C ILE A 121 -12.36 11.11 -19.13
N TYR A 122 -12.14 12.17 -18.34
CA TYR A 122 -13.02 13.34 -18.32
C TYR A 122 -13.20 13.96 -19.71
N TYR A 123 -12.11 14.07 -20.50
CA TYR A 123 -12.16 14.65 -21.85
C TYR A 123 -12.55 13.63 -22.94
N LEU A 124 -12.25 12.34 -22.77
CA LEU A 124 -12.57 11.28 -23.75
C LEU A 124 -14.01 10.79 -23.62
N GLY A 125 -14.63 10.94 -22.45
CA GLY A 125 -16.02 10.54 -22.22
C GLY A 125 -17.02 11.29 -23.09
N LYS A 126 -18.10 10.63 -23.51
CA LYS A 126 -19.20 11.25 -24.27
C LYS A 126 -20.52 11.02 -23.51
N PRO A 127 -21.16 12.08 -23.01
CA PRO A 127 -20.73 13.52 -23.02
C PRO A 127 -19.50 13.78 -22.15
N VAL A 128 -18.75 14.85 -22.45
CA VAL A 128 -17.59 15.28 -21.64
C VAL A 128 -18.05 15.56 -20.21
N GLY A 129 -17.28 15.07 -19.21
CA GLY A 129 -17.58 15.29 -17.80
C GLY A 129 -18.60 14.31 -17.19
N ILE A 130 -18.84 13.15 -17.84
CA ILE A 130 -19.75 12.11 -17.32
C ILE A 130 -19.17 11.35 -16.10
N VAL A 131 -17.89 11.56 -15.80
CA VAL A 131 -17.19 10.86 -14.69
C VAL A 131 -17.71 11.34 -13.34
N ASP A 132 -18.03 10.40 -12.47
CA ASP A 132 -18.39 10.72 -11.07
C ASP A 132 -17.14 11.15 -10.29
N GLU A 133 -17.04 12.48 -10.06
CA GLU A 133 -15.92 13.08 -9.34
C GLU A 133 -15.86 12.62 -7.87
N GLY A 134 -17.02 12.47 -7.23
CA GLY A 134 -17.12 12.05 -5.83
C GLY A 134 -16.66 10.61 -5.65
N ALA A 135 -17.13 9.70 -6.49
CA ALA A 135 -16.74 8.31 -6.48
C ALA A 135 -15.23 8.15 -6.80
N THR A 136 -14.72 8.92 -7.75
CA THR A 136 -13.29 8.89 -8.10
C THR A 136 -12.42 9.37 -6.95
N PHE A 137 -12.77 10.49 -6.31
CA PHE A 137 -12.01 11.01 -5.17
C PHE A 137 -11.98 10.02 -3.99
N THR A 138 -13.12 9.42 -3.66
CA THR A 138 -13.20 8.42 -2.59
C THR A 138 -12.40 7.16 -2.93
N SER A 139 -12.40 6.74 -4.18
CA SER A 139 -11.59 5.60 -4.65
C SER A 139 -10.09 5.85 -4.51
N TYR A 140 -9.61 7.06 -4.82
CA TYR A 140 -8.21 7.44 -4.55
C TYR A 140 -7.88 7.43 -3.05
N LEU A 141 -8.79 7.91 -2.19
CA LEU A 141 -8.61 7.81 -0.74
C LEU A 141 -8.52 6.36 -0.27
N GLY A 142 -9.37 5.48 -0.80
CA GLY A 142 -9.34 4.05 -0.52
C GLY A 142 -8.00 3.42 -0.94
N LEU A 143 -7.50 3.77 -2.13
CA LEU A 143 -6.22 3.28 -2.63
C LEU A 143 -5.04 3.74 -1.76
N ILE A 144 -5.07 4.98 -1.27
CA ILE A 144 -4.05 5.51 -0.35
C ILE A 144 -4.10 4.77 0.99
N LEU A 145 -5.28 4.54 1.55
CA LEU A 145 -5.45 3.81 2.81
C LEU A 145 -4.97 2.36 2.69
N LEU A 146 -5.31 1.68 1.60
CA LEU A 146 -4.84 0.33 1.32
C LEU A 146 -3.32 0.28 1.19
N GLY A 147 -2.75 1.20 0.42
CA GLY A 147 -1.29 1.31 0.27
C GLY A 147 -0.60 1.61 1.60
N ALA A 148 -1.20 2.47 2.45
CA ALA A 148 -0.70 2.76 3.79
C ALA A 148 -0.73 1.51 4.71
N ALA A 149 -1.75 0.64 4.57
CA ALA A 149 -1.80 -0.65 5.26
C ALA A 149 -0.67 -1.58 4.77
N PHE A 150 -0.41 -1.64 3.46
CA PHE A 150 0.70 -2.42 2.91
C PHE A 150 2.07 -1.90 3.37
N VAL A 151 2.25 -0.58 3.48
CA VAL A 151 3.47 0.02 4.06
C VAL A 151 3.66 -0.42 5.51
N ALA A 152 2.58 -0.47 6.33
CA ALA A 152 2.66 -0.93 7.71
C ALA A 152 3.08 -2.41 7.81
N ILE A 153 2.51 -3.30 6.97
CA ILE A 153 2.90 -4.71 6.85
C ILE A 153 4.38 -4.81 6.44
N GLY A 154 4.80 -4.05 5.42
CA GLY A 154 6.16 -4.10 4.90
C GLY A 154 7.21 -3.69 5.94
N ILE A 155 6.92 -2.65 6.74
CA ILE A 155 7.79 -2.25 7.85
C ILE A 155 7.84 -3.33 8.92
N PHE A 156 6.71 -3.93 9.27
CA PHE A 156 6.64 -5.04 10.22
C PHE A 156 7.53 -6.21 9.77
N ALA A 157 7.41 -6.64 8.52
CA ALA A 157 8.24 -7.68 7.95
C ALA A 157 9.73 -7.32 7.98
N SER A 158 10.07 -6.05 7.70
CA SER A 158 11.44 -5.54 7.76
C SER A 158 12.00 -5.48 9.20
N CYS A 159 11.15 -5.35 10.21
CA CYS A 159 11.58 -5.40 11.63
C CYS A 159 11.95 -6.81 12.09
N ILE A 160 11.30 -7.85 11.55
CA ILE A 160 11.48 -9.25 12.01
C ILE A 160 12.83 -9.82 11.58
N THR A 161 13.33 -9.46 10.39
CA THR A 161 14.53 -10.06 9.79
C THR A 161 15.60 -9.03 9.48
N SER A 162 16.87 -9.47 9.45
CA SER A 162 18.01 -8.67 8.97
C SER A 162 18.28 -8.86 7.47
N SER A 163 17.63 -9.84 6.81
CA SER A 163 17.76 -10.09 5.37
C SER A 163 16.70 -9.33 4.60
N GLN A 164 17.10 -8.46 3.68
CA GLN A 164 16.18 -7.70 2.81
C GLN A 164 15.32 -8.63 1.95
N ILE A 165 15.92 -9.73 1.43
CA ILE A 165 15.19 -10.69 0.58
C ILE A 165 14.10 -11.40 1.39
N VAL A 166 14.42 -11.84 2.60
CA VAL A 166 13.42 -12.48 3.49
C VAL A 166 12.33 -11.48 3.89
N ALA A 167 12.70 -10.23 4.18
CA ALA A 167 11.73 -9.17 4.47
C ALA A 167 10.79 -8.93 3.29
N PHE A 168 11.30 -8.90 2.06
CA PHE A 168 10.51 -8.75 0.85
C PHE A 168 9.50 -9.90 0.66
N ILE A 169 9.98 -11.14 0.73
CA ILE A 169 9.13 -12.33 0.57
C ILE A 169 8.05 -12.36 1.64
N LEU A 170 8.42 -12.11 2.92
CA LEU A 170 7.48 -12.09 4.03
C LEU A 170 6.43 -10.97 3.88
N ALA A 171 6.87 -9.77 3.50
CA ALA A 171 5.97 -8.64 3.29
C ALA A 171 4.99 -8.91 2.14
N THR A 172 5.47 -9.42 1.01
CA THR A 172 4.63 -9.76 -0.15
C THR A 172 3.61 -10.85 0.20
N ALA A 173 4.06 -11.90 0.90
CA ALA A 173 3.18 -12.99 1.34
C ALA A 173 2.10 -12.49 2.31
N LEU A 174 2.46 -11.66 3.29
CA LEU A 174 1.50 -11.07 4.23
C LEU A 174 0.54 -10.10 3.54
N CYS A 175 1.03 -9.23 2.65
CA CYS A 175 0.17 -8.32 1.88
C CYS A 175 -0.84 -9.11 1.04
N TYR A 176 -0.40 -10.14 0.33
CA TYR A 176 -1.30 -10.99 -0.45
C TYR A 176 -2.29 -11.74 0.43
N LEU A 177 -1.84 -12.33 1.53
CA LEU A 177 -2.70 -13.06 2.48
C LEU A 177 -3.83 -12.16 2.99
N PHE A 178 -3.50 -10.96 3.47
CA PHE A 178 -4.50 -10.05 4.03
C PHE A 178 -5.30 -9.29 2.98
N TYR A 179 -4.79 -9.13 1.75
CA TYR A 179 -5.55 -8.49 0.68
C TYR A 179 -6.58 -9.44 0.10
N ASP A 180 -6.16 -10.52 -0.55
CA ASP A 180 -7.01 -11.45 -1.29
C ASP A 180 -7.05 -12.86 -0.69
N GLY A 181 -5.97 -13.28 -0.02
CA GLY A 181 -5.82 -14.65 0.47
C GLY A 181 -6.92 -15.06 1.43
N LEU A 182 -7.29 -14.19 2.39
CA LEU A 182 -8.38 -14.46 3.31
C LEU A 182 -9.74 -14.49 2.61
N SER A 183 -9.98 -13.60 1.65
CA SER A 183 -11.21 -13.60 0.86
C SER A 183 -11.35 -14.89 0.06
N LEU A 184 -10.26 -15.36 -0.57
CA LEU A 184 -10.23 -16.64 -1.28
C LEU A 184 -10.47 -17.82 -0.35
N LEU A 185 -9.83 -17.85 0.83
CA LEU A 185 -10.05 -18.92 1.83
C LEU A 185 -11.51 -18.99 2.27
N GLY A 186 -12.14 -17.85 2.55
CA GLY A 186 -13.56 -17.79 2.91
C GLY A 186 -14.50 -18.15 1.74
N SER A 187 -14.06 -18.03 0.48
CA SER A 187 -14.88 -18.39 -0.68
C SER A 187 -15.03 -19.90 -0.89
N PHE A 188 -14.14 -20.73 -0.33
CA PHE A 188 -14.24 -22.19 -0.42
C PHE A 188 -15.39 -22.77 0.41
N ALA A 189 -16.06 -21.98 1.25
CA ALA A 189 -17.25 -22.35 2.03
C ALA A 189 -17.11 -23.68 2.83
N GLN A 190 -15.90 -23.95 3.34
CA GLN A 190 -15.60 -25.19 4.07
C GLN A 190 -15.78 -25.05 5.58
N PHE A 191 -15.78 -23.82 6.11
CA PHE A 191 -15.77 -23.52 7.54
C PHE A 191 -17.13 -23.01 8.05
N GLY A 192 -18.19 -23.06 7.22
CA GLY A 192 -19.55 -22.67 7.59
C GLY A 192 -19.67 -21.19 7.97
N SER A 193 -20.12 -20.87 9.18
CA SER A 193 -20.28 -19.48 9.64
C SER A 193 -18.95 -18.70 9.78
N LEU A 194 -17.80 -19.40 9.88
CA LEU A 194 -16.49 -18.78 9.96
C LEU A 194 -16.05 -18.18 8.62
N ASP A 195 -16.57 -18.67 7.49
CA ASP A 195 -16.23 -18.18 6.16
C ASP A 195 -16.54 -16.68 6.02
N ILE A 196 -17.65 -16.22 6.59
CA ILE A 196 -18.05 -14.82 6.60
C ILE A 196 -17.04 -13.99 7.40
N ILE A 197 -16.62 -14.47 8.57
CA ILE A 197 -15.65 -13.77 9.43
C ILE A 197 -14.29 -13.65 8.73
N ILE A 198 -13.85 -14.72 8.06
CA ILE A 198 -12.59 -14.75 7.32
C ILE A 198 -12.62 -13.73 6.16
N GLN A 199 -13.73 -13.66 5.42
CA GLN A 199 -13.90 -12.67 4.36
C GLN A 199 -13.88 -11.23 4.90
N TYR A 200 -14.53 -10.96 6.04
CA TYR A 200 -14.51 -9.66 6.69
C TYR A 200 -13.12 -9.22 7.18
N LEU A 201 -12.20 -10.15 7.43
CA LEU A 201 -10.82 -9.83 7.78
C LEU A 201 -9.95 -9.45 6.58
N SER A 202 -10.46 -9.62 5.36
CA SER A 202 -9.75 -9.26 4.12
C SER A 202 -9.81 -7.76 3.85
N LEU A 203 -8.66 -7.19 3.50
CA LEU A 203 -8.57 -5.79 3.07
C LEU A 203 -9.31 -5.55 1.74
N SER A 204 -9.38 -6.55 0.85
CA SER A 204 -10.09 -6.43 -0.43
C SER A 204 -11.58 -6.23 -0.23
N HIS A 205 -12.19 -6.90 0.76
CA HIS A 205 -13.60 -6.75 1.08
C HIS A 205 -13.96 -5.28 1.42
N HIS A 206 -13.17 -4.64 2.27
CA HIS A 206 -13.38 -3.25 2.68
C HIS A 206 -12.98 -2.25 1.56
N TYR A 207 -11.98 -2.60 0.76
CA TYR A 207 -11.57 -1.79 -0.38
C TYR A 207 -12.60 -1.78 -1.50
N ASP A 208 -13.30 -2.90 -1.71
CA ASP A 208 -14.31 -3.06 -2.76
C ASP A 208 -15.48 -2.09 -2.65
N SER A 209 -15.87 -1.71 -1.43
CA SER A 209 -16.87 -0.68 -1.18
C SER A 209 -16.34 0.70 -1.55
N ILE A 210 -15.13 1.03 -1.07
CA ILE A 210 -14.52 2.36 -1.24
C ILE A 210 -14.18 2.64 -2.70
N LYS A 211 -13.67 1.65 -3.47
CA LYS A 211 -13.35 1.81 -4.89
C LYS A 211 -14.55 2.08 -5.80
N LYS A 212 -15.78 1.81 -5.30
CA LYS A 212 -17.04 2.13 -5.97
C LYS A 212 -17.63 3.48 -5.52
N GLY A 213 -16.87 4.24 -4.73
CA GLY A 213 -17.32 5.53 -4.21
C GLY A 213 -18.16 5.45 -2.94
N LEU A 214 -18.37 4.27 -2.36
CA LEU A 214 -19.15 4.08 -1.15
C LEU A 214 -18.23 4.13 0.08
N VAL A 215 -18.28 5.22 0.83
CA VAL A 215 -17.48 5.34 2.07
C VAL A 215 -18.34 4.90 3.25
N VAL A 216 -18.05 3.72 3.77
CA VAL A 216 -18.62 3.22 5.01
C VAL A 216 -17.65 3.48 6.15
N ALA A 217 -18.11 4.09 7.24
CA ALA A 217 -17.26 4.38 8.39
C ALA A 217 -16.55 3.13 8.95
N GLY A 218 -17.21 1.97 8.88
CA GLY A 218 -16.66 0.69 9.27
C GLY A 218 -15.39 0.31 8.48
N ASP A 219 -15.38 0.57 7.17
CA ASP A 219 -14.24 0.23 6.29
C ASP A 219 -13.03 1.12 6.60
N LEU A 220 -13.26 2.40 6.91
CA LEU A 220 -12.19 3.32 7.34
C LEU A 220 -11.60 2.91 8.69
N ILE A 221 -12.47 2.62 9.67
CA ILE A 221 -12.06 2.19 11.02
C ILE A 221 -11.27 0.88 10.92
N PHE A 222 -11.71 -0.08 10.11
CA PHE A 222 -11.01 -1.33 9.89
C PHE A 222 -9.60 -1.09 9.34
N ASN A 223 -9.46 -0.32 8.26
CA ASN A 223 -8.15 -0.03 7.66
C ASN A 223 -7.22 0.70 8.64
N LEU A 224 -7.72 1.69 9.39
CA LEU A 224 -6.93 2.41 10.39
C LEU A 224 -6.51 1.50 11.55
N SER A 225 -7.42 0.66 12.06
CA SER A 225 -7.10 -0.29 13.12
C SER A 225 -6.07 -1.34 12.67
N PHE A 226 -6.15 -1.77 11.41
CA PHE A 226 -5.19 -2.67 10.78
C PHE A 226 -3.79 -2.04 10.71
N ILE A 227 -3.69 -0.78 10.28
CA ILE A 227 -2.42 -0.03 10.28
C ILE A 227 -1.86 0.07 11.71
N VAL A 228 -2.68 0.46 12.69
CA VAL A 228 -2.26 0.58 14.09
C VAL A 228 -1.80 -0.76 14.65
N PHE A 229 -2.48 -1.86 14.30
CA PHE A 229 -2.09 -3.22 14.71
C PHE A 229 -0.67 -3.56 14.23
N PHE A 230 -0.38 -3.42 12.93
CA PHE A 230 0.94 -3.74 12.40
C PHE A 230 2.04 -2.79 12.87
N LEU A 231 1.74 -1.51 13.08
CA LEU A 231 2.69 -0.57 13.68
C LEU A 231 2.97 -0.91 15.15
N SER A 232 1.96 -1.30 15.92
CA SER A 232 2.16 -1.72 17.32
C SER A 232 2.96 -3.02 17.42
N ALA A 233 2.71 -3.97 16.53
CA ALA A 233 3.50 -5.20 16.41
C ALA A 233 4.97 -4.88 16.03
N SER A 234 5.19 -3.98 15.09
CA SER A 234 6.54 -3.50 14.73
C SER A 234 7.25 -2.87 15.92
N LEU A 235 6.55 -2.04 16.69
CA LEU A 235 7.10 -1.42 17.89
C LEU A 235 7.49 -2.46 18.97
N ALA A 236 6.68 -3.51 19.12
CA ALA A 236 7.01 -4.61 20.04
C ALA A 236 8.31 -5.31 19.63
N VAL A 237 8.48 -5.60 18.32
CA VAL A 237 9.72 -6.18 17.80
C VAL A 237 10.92 -5.26 18.02
N ILE A 238 10.81 -3.95 17.75
CA ILE A 238 11.89 -2.99 17.98
C ILE A 238 12.32 -2.97 19.45
N LYS A 239 11.38 -3.02 20.39
CA LYS A 239 11.69 -3.06 21.83
C LYS A 239 12.41 -4.34 22.25
N THR A 240 12.16 -5.47 21.61
CA THR A 240 12.90 -6.71 21.88
C THR A 240 14.32 -6.68 21.35
N LEU A 241 14.55 -5.95 20.24
CA LEU A 241 15.88 -5.78 19.66
C LEU A 241 16.81 -4.87 20.48
N LYS A 242 16.25 -4.05 21.33
CA LYS A 242 16.99 -3.11 22.18
C LYS A 242 17.44 -3.72 23.52
N LYS A 243 16.92 -4.90 23.86
CA LYS A 243 17.34 -5.68 25.06
C LYS A 243 18.58 -6.51 24.76
#